data_505b6c1f2c7d29705c1eec6bb3aec596
#
_entry.id   505b6c1f2c7d29705c1eec6bb3aec596
#
_cell.length_a   1.000
_cell.length_b   1.000
_cell.length_c   1.000
_cell.angle_alpha   90.00
_cell.angle_beta   90.00
_cell.angle_gamma   90.00
#
_symmetry.space_group_name_H-M   'P 1'
#
loop_
_entity.id
_entity.type
_entity.pdbx_description
1 polymer ?
#
loop_
_entity_poly.entity_id
_entity_poly.type
_entity_poly.pdbx_seq_one_letter_code
_entity_poly.pdbx_strand_id
1 'polypeptide(L)'
;ILDTKNVAMQSVVESAPQMIDFLGDESKAHLAKVKNILDASNVAWTLNPRLVRGMDYYNLTVFEFITDQLGSQGTICGGGRYDYLIEQIGGKSAPAVGWALGVERVLELLNEQEQLVPTLAPDAYAIVPMAADLPRVMQILQQLREEGVRIQMHTPANSIEGMGSIKTQFKKADASGAYYALIFGSDELIRQCVGVKSLRDSSVEQIDRPLETVAEWASTLLSNR
;
A
#
# COMPACT_ATOMS: atom_id res chain seq x y z
N ILE A 1 18.46 -19.04 -13.93
CA ILE A 1 18.22 -20.07 -14.99
C ILE A 1 17.20 -21.10 -14.48
N LEU A 2 17.30 -21.60 -13.23
CA LEU A 2 16.39 -22.61 -12.68
C LEU A 2 14.95 -22.15 -12.56
N ASP A 3 14.71 -20.85 -12.39
CA ASP A 3 13.38 -20.20 -12.34
C ASP A 3 12.94 -19.62 -13.70
N THR A 4 13.44 -20.16 -14.81
CA THR A 4 13.07 -19.65 -16.12
C THR A 4 11.65 -20.06 -16.52
N LYS A 5 10.87 -19.10 -17.02
CA LYS A 5 9.54 -19.33 -17.63
C LYS A 5 9.62 -19.58 -19.16
N ASN A 6 10.83 -19.57 -19.73
CA ASN A 6 11.02 -19.83 -21.15
C ASN A 6 10.81 -21.32 -21.47
N VAL A 7 9.80 -21.63 -22.28
CA VAL A 7 9.44 -22.99 -22.68
C VAL A 7 10.62 -23.73 -23.34
N ALA A 8 11.44 -23.04 -24.14
CA ALA A 8 12.60 -23.64 -24.80
C ALA A 8 13.70 -24.10 -23.81
N MET A 9 13.70 -23.57 -22.60
CA MET A 9 14.68 -23.92 -21.56
C MET A 9 14.18 -24.99 -20.60
N GLN A 10 12.92 -25.39 -20.68
CA GLN A 10 12.31 -26.34 -19.72
C GLN A 10 13.03 -27.70 -19.73
N SER A 11 13.37 -28.24 -20.90
CA SER A 11 14.09 -29.51 -21.01
C SER A 11 15.47 -29.49 -20.36
N VAL A 12 16.16 -28.33 -20.45
CA VAL A 12 17.47 -28.14 -19.78
C VAL A 12 17.30 -28.08 -18.26
N VAL A 13 16.30 -27.35 -17.79
CA VAL A 13 16.00 -27.23 -16.37
C VAL A 13 15.52 -28.55 -15.78
N GLU A 14 14.76 -29.35 -16.53
CA GLU A 14 14.31 -30.70 -16.12
C GLU A 14 15.46 -31.69 -15.93
N SER A 15 16.50 -31.57 -16.75
CA SER A 15 17.70 -32.40 -16.64
C SER A 15 18.73 -31.88 -15.64
N ALA A 16 18.55 -30.69 -15.09
CA ALA A 16 19.49 -30.10 -14.15
C ALA A 16 19.48 -30.81 -12.80
N PRO A 17 20.64 -30.96 -12.15
CA PRO A 17 20.72 -31.51 -10.79
C PRO A 17 19.86 -30.69 -9.82
N GLN A 18 19.17 -31.38 -8.91
CA GLN A 18 18.34 -30.74 -7.88
C GLN A 18 19.17 -30.52 -6.61
N MET A 19 19.09 -29.34 -6.02
CA MET A 19 19.83 -29.00 -4.80
C MET A 19 19.54 -29.97 -3.66
N ILE A 20 18.31 -30.49 -3.59
CA ILE A 20 17.90 -31.41 -2.51
C ILE A 20 18.72 -32.70 -2.48
N ASP A 21 19.24 -33.14 -3.62
CA ASP A 21 20.05 -34.37 -3.73
C ASP A 21 21.42 -34.19 -3.09
N PHE A 22 21.89 -32.94 -2.96
CA PHE A 22 23.22 -32.58 -2.44
C PHE A 22 23.19 -32.04 -1.01
N LEU A 23 22.03 -32.00 -0.37
CA LEU A 23 21.92 -31.54 1.01
C LEU A 23 22.65 -32.50 1.97
N GLY A 24 23.40 -31.93 2.91
CA GLY A 24 23.94 -32.66 4.06
C GLY A 24 22.84 -33.08 5.04
N ASP A 25 23.17 -33.99 5.93
CA ASP A 25 22.23 -34.61 6.87
C ASP A 25 21.58 -33.59 7.80
N GLU A 26 22.31 -32.58 8.25
CA GLU A 26 21.79 -31.50 9.09
C GLU A 26 20.70 -30.72 8.36
N SER A 27 20.92 -30.31 7.10
CA SER A 27 19.94 -29.57 6.29
C SER A 27 18.73 -30.43 5.98
N LYS A 28 18.88 -31.71 5.71
CA LYS A 28 17.80 -32.70 5.53
C LYS A 28 16.96 -32.82 6.79
N ALA A 29 17.59 -32.95 7.95
CA ALA A 29 16.92 -33.04 9.24
C ALA A 29 16.17 -31.76 9.59
N HIS A 30 16.77 -30.60 9.29
CA HIS A 30 16.08 -29.30 9.46
C HIS A 30 14.82 -29.19 8.59
N LEU A 31 14.94 -29.51 7.29
CA LEU A 31 13.80 -29.48 6.36
C LEU A 31 12.68 -30.44 6.80
N ALA A 32 13.05 -31.65 7.25
CA ALA A 32 12.07 -32.61 7.78
C ALA A 32 11.32 -32.07 8.99
N LYS A 33 11.99 -31.37 9.93
CA LYS A 33 11.34 -30.73 11.08
C LYS A 33 10.38 -29.63 10.63
N VAL A 34 10.75 -28.78 9.67
CA VAL A 34 9.87 -27.74 9.14
C VAL A 34 8.61 -28.35 8.53
N LYS A 35 8.77 -29.38 7.70
CA LYS A 35 7.63 -30.09 7.08
C LYS A 35 6.69 -30.68 8.13
N ASN A 36 7.22 -31.36 9.13
CA ASN A 36 6.42 -31.92 10.22
C ASN A 36 5.63 -30.87 11.00
N ILE A 37 6.20 -29.67 11.21
CA ILE A 37 5.50 -28.57 11.87
C ILE A 37 4.38 -28.02 10.99
N LEU A 38 4.62 -27.86 9.69
CA LEU A 38 3.60 -27.42 8.73
C LEU A 38 2.42 -28.41 8.68
N ASP A 39 2.71 -29.71 8.61
CA ASP A 39 1.70 -30.77 8.64
C ASP A 39 0.88 -30.76 9.93
N ALA A 40 1.55 -30.65 11.08
CA ALA A 40 0.92 -30.58 12.39
C ALA A 40 0.06 -29.31 12.56
N SER A 41 0.40 -28.23 11.85
CA SER A 41 -0.33 -26.96 11.85
C SER A 41 -1.41 -26.89 10.77
N ASN A 42 -1.65 -27.95 10.01
CA ASN A 42 -2.57 -27.99 8.86
C ASN A 42 -2.28 -26.91 7.80
N VAL A 43 -1.03 -26.55 7.62
CA VAL A 43 -0.59 -25.62 6.55
C VAL A 43 -0.28 -26.44 5.30
N ALA A 44 -1.06 -26.21 4.23
CA ALA A 44 -0.77 -26.85 2.94
C ALA A 44 0.54 -26.33 2.35
N TRP A 45 1.39 -27.23 1.90
CA TRP A 45 2.67 -26.88 1.29
C TRP A 45 3.04 -27.84 0.16
N THR A 46 3.88 -27.39 -0.75
CA THR A 46 4.45 -28.19 -1.84
C THR A 46 5.96 -27.97 -1.86
N LEU A 47 6.72 -29.06 -1.93
CA LEU A 47 8.16 -28.98 -2.11
C LEU A 47 8.50 -28.61 -3.55
N ASN A 48 9.14 -27.47 -3.75
CA ASN A 48 9.68 -27.06 -5.03
C ASN A 48 11.22 -27.16 -5.01
N PRO A 49 11.81 -28.21 -5.59
CA PRO A 49 13.27 -28.42 -5.57
C PRO A 49 14.03 -27.40 -6.45
N ARG A 50 13.31 -26.60 -7.23
CA ARG A 50 13.87 -25.57 -8.12
C ARG A 50 13.73 -24.15 -7.56
N LEU A 51 13.10 -23.99 -6.40
CA LEU A 51 12.95 -22.68 -5.78
C LEU A 51 14.31 -22.11 -5.42
N VAL A 52 14.66 -21.00 -6.05
CA VAL A 52 15.84 -20.19 -5.76
C VAL A 52 15.44 -18.78 -5.46
N ARG A 53 16.18 -18.11 -4.59
CA ARG A 53 15.97 -16.69 -4.26
C ARG A 53 17.12 -15.87 -4.82
N GLY A 54 16.81 -14.65 -5.29
CA GLY A 54 17.80 -13.75 -5.88
C GLY A 54 18.78 -13.11 -4.89
N MET A 55 18.65 -13.39 -3.59
CA MET A 55 19.48 -12.83 -2.53
C MET A 55 20.37 -13.94 -1.95
N ASP A 56 21.64 -13.65 -1.78
CA ASP A 56 22.69 -14.60 -1.37
C ASP A 56 22.81 -14.79 0.15
N TYR A 57 22.09 -14.00 0.93
CA TYR A 57 22.09 -14.10 2.39
C TYR A 57 21.20 -15.23 2.95
N TYR A 58 20.33 -15.83 2.12
CA TYR A 58 19.48 -16.93 2.57
C TYR A 58 20.27 -18.20 2.84
N ASN A 59 19.88 -18.91 3.91
CA ASN A 59 20.37 -20.22 4.24
C ASN A 59 19.24 -21.15 4.68
N LEU A 60 19.45 -22.45 4.61
CA LEU A 60 18.51 -23.51 5.01
C LEU A 60 17.16 -23.45 4.26
N THR A 61 16.16 -22.79 4.81
CA THR A 61 14.79 -22.81 4.25
C THR A 61 14.43 -21.48 3.58
N VAL A 62 13.90 -21.60 2.36
CA VAL A 62 13.24 -20.50 1.64
C VAL A 62 11.82 -20.91 1.29
N PHE A 63 10.93 -19.95 1.15
CA PHE A 63 9.52 -20.20 0.84
C PHE A 63 8.91 -19.11 -0.02
N GLU A 64 7.82 -19.44 -0.70
CA GLU A 64 6.97 -18.52 -1.44
C GLU A 64 5.49 -18.88 -1.25
N PHE A 65 4.64 -17.86 -1.25
CA PHE A 65 3.20 -18.02 -1.46
C PHE A 65 2.89 -17.64 -2.90
N ILE A 66 2.30 -18.58 -3.62
CA ILE A 66 2.06 -18.45 -5.06
C ILE A 66 0.58 -18.58 -5.33
N THR A 67 0.07 -17.77 -6.26
CA THR A 67 -1.27 -17.87 -6.84
C THR A 67 -1.18 -18.08 -8.35
N ASP A 68 -2.14 -18.74 -8.94
CA ASP A 68 -2.33 -18.88 -10.38
C ASP A 68 -3.24 -17.78 -10.95
N GLN A 69 -3.89 -16.99 -10.11
CA GLN A 69 -4.86 -15.94 -10.49
C GLN A 69 -4.20 -14.68 -11.08
N LEU A 70 -2.92 -14.43 -10.77
CA LEU A 70 -2.18 -13.25 -11.24
C LEU A 70 -1.22 -13.54 -12.41
N GLY A 71 -1.47 -14.58 -13.19
CA GLY A 71 -0.70 -14.93 -14.37
C GLY A 71 0.80 -15.08 -14.09
N SER A 72 1.65 -14.32 -14.81
CA SER A 72 3.11 -14.41 -14.66
C SER A 72 3.64 -13.86 -13.34
N GLN A 73 2.84 -13.12 -12.57
CA GLN A 73 3.19 -12.48 -11.30
C GLN A 73 2.66 -13.26 -10.08
N GLY A 74 2.57 -14.57 -10.18
CA GLY A 74 1.96 -15.43 -9.18
C GLY A 74 2.58 -15.40 -7.78
N THR A 75 3.86 -15.05 -7.59
CA THR A 75 4.46 -14.95 -6.27
C THR A 75 3.98 -13.69 -5.55
N ILE A 76 3.16 -13.84 -4.52
CA ILE A 76 2.61 -12.74 -3.71
C ILE A 76 3.42 -12.44 -2.46
N CYS A 77 4.08 -13.45 -1.89
CA CYS A 77 4.95 -13.32 -0.73
C CYS A 77 6.11 -14.29 -0.84
N GLY A 78 7.27 -13.91 -0.36
CA GLY A 78 8.42 -14.80 -0.32
C GLY A 78 9.43 -14.39 0.74
N GLY A 79 10.12 -15.38 1.26
CA GLY A 79 11.09 -15.16 2.32
C GLY A 79 11.94 -16.40 2.60
N GLY A 80 12.58 -16.38 3.76
CA GLY A 80 13.41 -17.49 4.19
C GLY A 80 14.21 -17.18 5.44
N ARG A 81 15.06 -18.10 5.80
CA ARG A 81 16.00 -17.98 6.92
C ARG A 81 17.31 -17.36 6.44
N TYR A 82 17.93 -16.51 7.26
CA TYR A 82 19.17 -15.79 6.93
C TYR A 82 20.01 -15.51 8.18
N ASP A 83 20.56 -16.56 8.78
CA ASP A 83 21.26 -16.53 10.06
C ASP A 83 22.54 -15.68 10.05
N TYR A 84 23.14 -15.50 8.89
CA TYR A 84 24.44 -14.80 8.77
C TYR A 84 24.31 -13.31 8.48
N LEU A 85 23.13 -12.84 8.09
CA LEU A 85 22.94 -11.45 7.66
C LEU A 85 23.25 -10.44 8.77
N ILE A 86 22.81 -10.71 10.00
CA ILE A 86 23.02 -9.80 11.13
C ILE A 86 24.50 -9.60 11.40
N GLU A 87 25.30 -10.66 11.33
CA GLU A 87 26.76 -10.61 11.50
C GLU A 87 27.42 -9.85 10.33
N GLN A 88 27.00 -10.11 9.09
CA GLN A 88 27.52 -9.43 7.89
C GLN A 88 27.33 -7.91 7.93
N ILE A 89 26.25 -7.43 8.56
CA ILE A 89 25.98 -5.98 8.73
C ILE A 89 26.55 -5.41 10.04
N GLY A 90 27.40 -6.17 10.77
CA GLY A 90 28.12 -5.71 11.95
C GLY A 90 27.40 -5.93 13.29
N GLY A 91 26.30 -6.70 13.31
CA GLY A 91 25.63 -7.11 14.54
C GLY A 91 26.21 -8.37 15.17
N LYS A 92 25.66 -8.79 16.30
CA LYS A 92 26.00 -10.09 16.91
C LYS A 92 25.31 -11.20 16.11
N SER A 93 26.02 -12.31 15.88
CA SER A 93 25.45 -13.48 15.21
C SER A 93 24.17 -13.95 15.89
N ALA A 94 23.09 -14.02 15.12
CA ALA A 94 21.78 -14.48 15.59
C ALA A 94 20.98 -15.07 14.41
N PRO A 95 20.26 -16.18 14.63
CA PRO A 95 19.37 -16.71 13.63
C PRO A 95 18.23 -15.73 13.32
N ALA A 96 17.91 -15.58 12.05
CA ALA A 96 16.85 -14.71 11.61
C ALA A 96 16.00 -15.33 10.49
N VAL A 97 14.74 -14.96 10.45
CA VAL A 97 13.79 -15.30 9.40
C VAL A 97 12.95 -14.07 9.06
N GLY A 98 12.63 -13.91 7.80
CA GLY A 98 11.78 -12.82 7.37
C GLY A 98 11.19 -13.05 5.99
N TRP A 99 10.28 -12.19 5.62
CA TRP A 99 9.60 -12.24 4.34
C TRP A 99 9.20 -10.85 3.88
N ALA A 100 8.91 -10.74 2.59
CA ALA A 100 8.29 -9.57 2.00
C ALA A 100 7.09 -10.01 1.15
N LEU A 101 6.07 -9.15 1.10
CA LEU A 101 4.90 -9.35 0.24
C LEU A 101 4.69 -8.16 -0.69
N GLY A 102 4.14 -8.42 -1.87
CA GLY A 102 3.74 -7.39 -2.81
C GLY A 102 2.34 -6.90 -2.47
N VAL A 103 2.24 -5.71 -1.87
CA VAL A 103 0.94 -5.13 -1.46
C VAL A 103 0.01 -4.98 -2.66
N GLU A 104 0.53 -4.51 -3.80
CA GLU A 104 -0.24 -4.36 -5.03
C GLU A 104 -0.77 -5.69 -5.54
N ARG A 105 0.02 -6.77 -5.44
CA ARG A 105 -0.41 -8.12 -5.84
C ARG A 105 -1.51 -8.67 -4.94
N VAL A 106 -1.43 -8.40 -3.63
CA VAL A 106 -2.49 -8.76 -2.68
C VAL A 106 -3.77 -8.00 -2.98
N LEU A 107 -3.68 -6.69 -3.26
CA LEU A 107 -4.84 -5.87 -3.63
C LEU A 107 -5.46 -6.34 -4.94
N GLU A 108 -4.66 -6.67 -5.96
CA GLU A 108 -5.14 -7.22 -7.22
C GLU A 108 -5.86 -8.55 -7.01
N LEU A 109 -5.30 -9.44 -6.19
CA LEU A 109 -5.93 -10.72 -5.85
C LEU A 109 -7.27 -10.55 -5.10
N LEU A 110 -7.36 -9.58 -4.19
CA LEU A 110 -8.61 -9.24 -3.52
C LEU A 110 -9.66 -8.70 -4.49
N ASN A 111 -9.26 -7.91 -5.49
CA ASN A 111 -10.14 -7.44 -6.54
C ASN A 111 -10.66 -8.59 -7.41
N GLU A 112 -9.79 -9.51 -7.83
CA GLU A 112 -10.18 -10.70 -8.61
C GLU A 112 -11.16 -11.62 -7.84
N GLN A 113 -11.04 -11.66 -6.53
CA GLN A 113 -11.96 -12.42 -5.67
C GLN A 113 -13.23 -11.65 -5.30
N GLU A 114 -13.48 -10.49 -5.91
CA GLU A 114 -14.59 -9.58 -5.59
C GLU A 114 -14.67 -9.20 -4.09
N GLN A 115 -13.59 -9.40 -3.37
CA GLN A 115 -13.44 -8.93 -2.00
C GLN A 115 -13.06 -7.45 -2.03
N LEU A 116 -14.05 -6.62 -2.37
CA LEU A 116 -13.89 -5.16 -2.41
C LEU A 116 -13.44 -4.68 -1.02
N VAL A 117 -12.20 -4.23 -0.92
CA VAL A 117 -11.82 -3.37 0.19
C VAL A 117 -12.65 -2.10 0.04
N PRO A 118 -13.54 -1.76 0.99
CA PRO A 118 -14.35 -0.57 0.86
C PRO A 118 -13.41 0.62 0.68
N THR A 119 -13.46 1.24 -0.50
CA THR A 119 -12.78 2.51 -0.69
C THR A 119 -13.57 3.53 0.12
N LEU A 120 -13.12 3.81 1.33
CA LEU A 120 -13.76 4.80 2.17
C LEU A 120 -13.60 6.15 1.49
N ALA A 121 -14.71 6.73 1.03
CA ALA A 121 -14.72 8.07 0.48
C ALA A 121 -14.10 9.04 1.49
N PRO A 122 -13.35 10.06 1.06
CA PRO A 122 -12.85 11.08 1.97
C PRO A 122 -14.02 11.88 2.56
N ASP A 123 -13.86 12.33 3.79
CA ASP A 123 -14.85 13.20 4.42
C ASP A 123 -14.91 14.55 3.70
N ALA A 124 -13.73 15.05 3.29
CA ALA A 124 -13.63 16.31 2.57
C ALA A 124 -12.60 16.29 1.43
N TYR A 125 -12.79 17.19 0.47
CA TYR A 125 -11.86 17.45 -0.63
C TYR A 125 -11.44 18.91 -0.64
N ALA A 126 -10.15 19.20 -0.55
CA ALA A 126 -9.65 20.58 -0.54
C ALA A 126 -9.57 21.16 -1.96
N ILE A 127 -10.18 22.30 -2.15
CA ILE A 127 -10.16 23.14 -3.35
C ILE A 127 -9.20 24.29 -3.08
N VAL A 128 -8.05 24.30 -3.76
CA VAL A 128 -6.99 25.30 -3.58
C VAL A 128 -6.72 25.96 -4.93
N PRO A 129 -7.29 27.17 -5.20
CA PRO A 129 -7.15 27.83 -6.48
C PRO A 129 -5.72 28.32 -6.76
N MET A 130 -5.04 28.81 -5.74
CA MET A 130 -3.74 29.47 -5.86
C MET A 130 -2.64 28.63 -5.23
N ALA A 131 -1.61 28.30 -6.00
CA ALA A 131 -0.45 27.54 -5.51
C ALA A 131 0.33 28.28 -4.39
N ALA A 132 0.30 29.61 -4.38
CA ALA A 132 0.93 30.44 -3.35
C ALA A 132 0.34 30.21 -1.95
N ASP A 133 -0.93 29.82 -1.86
CA ASP A 133 -1.63 29.59 -0.61
C ASP A 133 -1.40 28.18 -0.05
N LEU A 134 -0.79 27.28 -0.84
CA LEU A 134 -0.61 25.87 -0.49
C LEU A 134 0.09 25.65 0.85
N PRO A 135 1.19 26.34 1.23
CA PRO A 135 1.83 26.12 2.51
C PRO A 135 0.89 26.37 3.70
N ARG A 136 0.08 27.43 3.64
CA ARG A 136 -0.91 27.76 4.67
C ARG A 136 -2.04 26.76 4.70
N VAL A 137 -2.55 26.39 3.53
CA VAL A 137 -3.62 25.39 3.41
C VAL A 137 -3.16 24.04 3.97
N MET A 138 -1.94 23.60 3.67
CA MET A 138 -1.40 22.34 4.19
C MET A 138 -1.34 22.29 5.71
N GLN A 139 -1.05 23.40 6.40
CA GLN A 139 -1.08 23.46 7.86
C GLN A 139 -2.50 23.23 8.39
N ILE A 140 -3.52 23.84 7.75
CA ILE A 140 -4.92 23.69 8.13
C ILE A 140 -5.41 22.26 7.86
N LEU A 141 -5.05 21.69 6.70
CA LEU A 141 -5.39 20.31 6.39
C LEU A 141 -4.73 19.32 7.37
N GLN A 142 -3.54 19.64 7.87
CA GLN A 142 -2.87 18.82 8.89
C GLN A 142 -3.66 18.85 10.21
N GLN A 143 -4.07 20.02 10.68
CA GLN A 143 -4.91 20.14 11.88
C GLN A 143 -6.22 19.33 11.74
N LEU A 144 -6.89 19.43 10.60
CA LEU A 144 -8.10 18.64 10.33
C LEU A 144 -7.84 17.13 10.35
N ARG A 145 -6.67 16.67 9.85
CA ARG A 145 -6.30 15.25 9.90
C ARG A 145 -6.00 14.78 11.32
N GLU A 146 -5.42 15.64 12.15
CA GLU A 146 -5.19 15.36 13.58
C GLU A 146 -6.52 15.16 14.33
N GLU A 147 -7.56 15.85 13.90
CA GLU A 147 -8.95 15.64 14.38
C GLU A 147 -9.64 14.43 13.71
N GLY A 148 -8.93 13.66 12.91
CA GLY A 148 -9.41 12.42 12.28
C GLY A 148 -10.17 12.62 10.97
N VAL A 149 -10.19 13.81 10.36
CA VAL A 149 -10.86 14.07 9.07
C VAL A 149 -10.02 13.50 7.91
N ARG A 150 -10.62 12.64 7.10
CA ARG A 150 -9.98 12.10 5.88
C ARG A 150 -10.12 13.12 4.74
N ILE A 151 -9.00 13.66 4.30
CA ILE A 151 -9.00 14.74 3.30
C ILE A 151 -8.18 14.37 2.10
N GLN A 152 -8.75 14.52 0.92
CA GLN A 152 -8.03 14.52 -0.36
C GLN A 152 -7.88 15.95 -0.89
N MET A 153 -6.87 16.13 -1.73
CA MET A 153 -6.59 17.39 -2.41
C MET A 153 -6.14 17.10 -3.85
N HIS A 154 -6.47 18.00 -4.76
CA HIS A 154 -5.95 17.91 -6.12
C HIS A 154 -4.45 18.19 -6.16
N THR A 155 -3.72 17.24 -6.76
CA THR A 155 -2.32 17.45 -7.11
C THR A 155 -2.21 17.47 -8.64
N PRO A 156 -1.87 18.62 -9.26
CA PRO A 156 -1.71 18.68 -10.71
C PRO A 156 -0.47 17.89 -11.16
N ALA A 157 -0.54 17.30 -12.35
CA ALA A 157 0.58 16.54 -12.92
C ALA A 157 1.80 17.43 -13.21
N ASN A 158 1.57 18.73 -13.42
CA ASN A 158 2.60 19.72 -13.65
C ASN A 158 2.44 20.88 -12.66
N SER A 159 3.25 20.88 -11.61
CA SER A 159 3.22 21.89 -10.56
C SER A 159 3.66 23.29 -11.01
N ILE A 160 4.28 23.41 -12.19
CA ILE A 160 4.73 24.69 -12.77
C ILE A 160 3.52 25.51 -13.25
N GLU A 161 2.43 24.87 -13.64
CA GLU A 161 1.22 25.51 -14.15
C GLU A 161 0.18 25.89 -13.07
N GLY A 162 0.50 25.69 -11.79
CA GLY A 162 -0.40 26.00 -10.67
C GLY A 162 -1.35 24.86 -10.30
N MET A 163 -2.39 25.15 -9.54
CA MET A 163 -3.30 24.16 -8.94
C MET A 163 -4.41 23.70 -9.89
N GLY A 164 -4.42 24.12 -11.13
CA GLY A 164 -5.50 23.85 -12.10
C GLY A 164 -6.77 24.68 -11.84
N SER A 165 -7.76 24.60 -12.74
CA SER A 165 -8.98 25.38 -12.61
C SER A 165 -9.86 24.88 -11.45
N ILE A 166 -10.57 25.81 -10.79
CA ILE A 166 -11.55 25.50 -9.74
C ILE A 166 -12.58 24.48 -10.23
N LYS A 167 -13.06 24.63 -11.46
CA LYS A 167 -14.01 23.69 -12.07
C LYS A 167 -13.47 22.27 -12.14
N THR A 168 -12.19 22.11 -12.50
CA THR A 168 -11.54 20.79 -12.54
C THR A 168 -11.40 20.19 -11.14
N GLN A 169 -11.05 21.01 -10.15
CA GLN A 169 -10.94 20.58 -8.76
C GLN A 169 -12.30 20.12 -8.21
N PHE A 170 -13.38 20.85 -8.45
CA PHE A 170 -14.73 20.44 -8.06
C PHE A 170 -15.18 19.14 -8.74
N LYS A 171 -14.88 18.96 -10.03
CA LYS A 171 -15.17 17.70 -10.74
C LYS A 171 -14.46 16.51 -10.10
N LYS A 172 -13.21 16.69 -9.67
CA LYS A 172 -12.44 15.65 -8.97
C LYS A 172 -12.95 15.43 -7.55
N ALA A 173 -13.34 16.49 -6.84
CA ALA A 173 -13.95 16.39 -5.53
C ALA A 173 -15.26 15.57 -5.58
N ASP A 174 -16.09 15.81 -6.57
CA ASP A 174 -17.31 15.03 -6.76
C ASP A 174 -17.02 13.57 -7.10
N ALA A 175 -16.09 13.31 -8.02
CA ALA A 175 -15.69 11.97 -8.43
C ALA A 175 -14.99 11.16 -7.30
N SER A 176 -14.40 11.84 -6.29
CA SER A 176 -13.76 11.18 -5.14
C SER A 176 -14.75 10.57 -4.15
N GLY A 177 -16.03 10.91 -4.26
CA GLY A 177 -17.05 10.52 -3.29
C GLY A 177 -17.06 11.37 -2.02
N ALA A 178 -16.23 12.41 -1.89
CA ALA A 178 -16.17 13.28 -0.72
C ALA A 178 -17.55 13.88 -0.37
N TYR A 179 -17.82 13.98 0.93
CA TYR A 179 -19.06 14.62 1.41
C TYR A 179 -18.99 16.14 1.31
N TYR A 180 -17.81 16.72 1.57
CA TYR A 180 -17.63 18.17 1.61
C TYR A 180 -16.51 18.63 0.68
N ALA A 181 -16.67 19.83 0.09
CA ALA A 181 -15.57 20.59 -0.47
C ALA A 181 -15.14 21.67 0.54
N LEU A 182 -13.83 21.74 0.81
CA LEU A 182 -13.20 22.80 1.59
C LEU A 182 -12.58 23.80 0.62
N ILE A 183 -13.15 24.99 0.53
CA ILE A 183 -12.79 26.00 -0.47
C ILE A 183 -11.85 27.03 0.18
N PHE A 184 -10.61 27.04 -0.27
CA PHE A 184 -9.56 27.96 0.16
C PHE A 184 -9.32 29.01 -0.92
N GLY A 185 -10.36 29.77 -1.25
CA GLY A 185 -10.26 30.88 -2.17
C GLY A 185 -9.53 32.08 -1.56
N SER A 186 -9.06 33.01 -2.39
CA SER A 186 -8.32 34.19 -1.90
C SER A 186 -9.17 35.03 -0.97
N ASP A 187 -10.47 35.18 -1.26
CA ASP A 187 -11.40 35.96 -0.43
C ASP A 187 -11.64 35.28 0.92
N GLU A 188 -11.80 33.96 0.93
CA GLU A 188 -11.93 33.15 2.16
C GLU A 188 -10.68 33.29 3.02
N LEU A 189 -9.51 33.15 2.43
CA LEU A 189 -8.24 33.24 3.15
C LEU A 189 -7.94 34.65 3.70
N ILE A 190 -8.36 35.71 2.97
CA ILE A 190 -8.27 37.07 3.48
C ILE A 190 -9.19 37.26 4.71
N ARG A 191 -10.39 36.69 4.68
CA ARG A 191 -11.34 36.71 5.81
C ARG A 191 -10.98 35.70 6.93
N GLN A 192 -9.84 35.01 6.85
CA GLN A 192 -9.43 33.98 7.81
C GLN A 192 -10.46 32.87 7.96
N CYS A 193 -11.10 32.45 6.88
CA CYS A 193 -12.08 31.36 6.86
C CYS A 193 -11.83 30.38 5.71
N VAL A 194 -12.52 29.25 5.75
CA VAL A 194 -12.64 28.26 4.67
C VAL A 194 -14.12 28.06 4.36
N GLY A 195 -14.46 28.07 3.08
CA GLY A 195 -15.83 27.74 2.64
C GLY A 195 -16.05 26.23 2.72
N VAL A 196 -17.01 25.78 3.49
CA VAL A 196 -17.44 24.38 3.60
C VAL A 196 -18.72 24.20 2.81
N LYS A 197 -18.67 23.42 1.73
CA LYS A 197 -19.80 23.15 0.85
C LYS A 197 -20.12 21.66 0.84
N SER A 198 -21.39 21.29 1.07
CA SER A 198 -21.85 19.93 0.85
C SER A 198 -21.77 19.55 -0.64
N LEU A 199 -21.24 18.38 -0.96
CA LEU A 199 -21.19 17.81 -2.31
C LEU A 199 -22.30 16.78 -2.52
N ARG A 200 -22.95 16.31 -1.45
CA ARG A 200 -23.97 15.25 -1.49
C ARG A 200 -25.38 15.78 -1.23
N ASP A 201 -25.49 16.98 -0.69
CA ASP A 201 -26.77 17.64 -0.46
C ASP A 201 -26.73 19.06 -1.00
N SER A 202 -27.40 19.27 -2.12
CA SER A 202 -27.49 20.59 -2.79
C SER A 202 -28.43 21.60 -2.08
N SER A 203 -29.22 21.13 -1.11
CA SER A 203 -30.09 22.01 -0.30
C SER A 203 -29.31 22.72 0.82
N VAL A 204 -28.13 22.26 1.15
CA VAL A 204 -27.26 22.86 2.17
C VAL A 204 -26.39 23.93 1.54
N GLU A 205 -26.60 25.18 1.99
CA GLU A 205 -25.75 26.29 1.56
C GLU A 205 -24.32 26.18 2.05
N GLN A 206 -23.39 26.81 1.32
CA GLN A 206 -22.01 26.93 1.74
C GLN A 206 -21.91 27.71 3.05
N ILE A 207 -21.12 27.24 4.00
CA ILE A 207 -20.90 27.88 5.29
C ILE A 207 -19.40 28.21 5.42
N ASP A 208 -19.07 29.44 5.81
CA ASP A 208 -17.70 29.81 6.14
C ASP A 208 -17.34 29.38 7.57
N ARG A 209 -16.19 28.72 7.72
CA ARG A 209 -15.66 28.28 9.01
C ARG A 209 -14.35 29.00 9.31
N PRO A 210 -14.16 29.50 10.56
CA PRO A 210 -12.95 30.22 10.92
C PRO A 210 -11.73 29.29 10.95
N LEU A 211 -10.58 29.77 10.47
CA LEU A 211 -9.34 29.01 10.45
C LEU A 211 -8.62 28.97 11.81
N GLU A 212 -9.00 29.86 12.73
CA GLU A 212 -8.40 29.92 14.07
C GLU A 212 -8.92 28.82 15.01
N THR A 213 -10.12 28.30 14.74
CA THR A 213 -10.80 27.33 15.60
C THR A 213 -11.10 26.02 14.87
N VAL A 214 -10.14 25.53 14.08
CA VAL A 214 -10.33 24.30 13.27
C VAL A 214 -10.81 23.12 14.10
N ALA A 215 -10.24 22.90 15.28
CA ALA A 215 -10.61 21.79 16.16
C ALA A 215 -12.08 21.83 16.61
N GLU A 216 -12.67 23.03 16.74
CA GLU A 216 -14.06 23.19 17.23
C GLU A 216 -15.09 22.71 16.19
N TRP A 217 -14.81 22.87 14.88
CA TRP A 217 -15.76 22.52 13.83
C TRP A 217 -15.36 21.26 13.03
N ALA A 218 -14.13 20.74 13.18
CA ALA A 218 -13.66 19.58 12.46
C ALA A 218 -14.60 18.36 12.62
N SER A 219 -15.15 18.16 13.83
CA SER A 219 -16.08 17.07 14.13
C SER A 219 -17.38 17.14 13.28
N THR A 220 -17.77 18.31 12.80
CA THR A 220 -18.95 18.45 11.94
C THR A 220 -18.77 17.83 10.57
N LEU A 221 -17.51 17.62 10.12
CA LEU A 221 -17.19 16.94 8.87
C LEU A 221 -17.26 15.40 9.00
N LEU A 222 -17.31 14.85 10.21
CA LEU A 222 -17.34 13.41 10.50
C LEU A 222 -18.76 12.84 10.59
N SER A 223 -19.78 13.72 10.60
CA SER A 223 -21.17 13.34 10.91
C SER A 223 -21.85 12.47 9.84
N ASN A 224 -21.21 12.27 8.67
CA ASN A 224 -21.75 11.51 7.55
C ASN A 224 -20.98 10.20 7.28
N ARG A 225 -20.33 9.63 8.29
CA ARG A 225 -19.68 8.32 8.22
C ARG A 225 -20.67 7.17 8.37
#